data_beda52e4ef8902d13e127418e0f5af71
#
_entry.id   beda52e4ef8902d13e127418e0f5af71
#
_cell.length_a   1.000
_cell.length_b   1.000
_cell.length_c   1.000
_cell.angle_alpha   90.00
_cell.angle_beta   90.00
_cell.angle_gamma   90.00
#
_symmetry.space_group_name_H-M   'P 1'
#
loop_
_entity.id
_entity.type
_entity.pdbx_description
1 polymer ?
#
loop_
_entity_poly.entity_id
_entity_poly.type
_entity_poly.pdbx_seq_one_letter_code
_entity_poly.pdbx_strand_id
1 'polypeptide(L)'
;TKQYGPRRAINNLTFQIAQGEVVGFLGPNGAGKSTTMNILSCILPASSGTARIQGHDTFEHSLEIRKIIGYLPETPPLYQDMSVLDYLMFAAHVRGVTAKGSKSAVERVIEKCSLKDVDHRIIGRLSKGYQQRVGLAQAMVHDPDILILDEPTIGLDPIQIIEIRKLIQELAASHTIILSSHILPEITQLCQRVIIINEGEIAAVDSLHGLTASLRKSERLSLTVRKGGEEVGEKLKSLKQVLAVLPGEENQFMVECELNTNLQDELARLALENQWGLV
;
A
#
# COMPACT_ATOMS: atom_id res chain seq x y z
N THR A 1 17.26 10.99 -6.85
CA THR A 1 16.76 11.83 -7.97
C THR A 1 16.76 11.03 -9.27
N LYS A 2 15.71 11.18 -10.09
CA LYS A 2 15.68 10.66 -11.47
C LYS A 2 15.18 11.72 -12.43
N GLN A 3 15.97 11.94 -13.50
CA GLN A 3 15.68 12.92 -14.53
C GLN A 3 15.63 12.25 -15.92
N TYR A 4 14.64 12.61 -16.71
CA TYR A 4 14.45 12.19 -18.10
C TYR A 4 14.48 13.45 -18.99
N GLY A 5 15.63 13.76 -19.56
CA GLY A 5 15.83 15.01 -20.27
C GLY A 5 15.49 16.22 -19.39
N PRO A 6 14.57 17.11 -19.80
CA PRO A 6 14.17 18.26 -19.00
C PRO A 6 13.21 17.90 -17.84
N ARG A 7 12.57 16.72 -17.87
CA ARG A 7 11.57 16.31 -16.86
C ARG A 7 12.26 15.60 -15.69
N ARG A 8 12.04 16.10 -14.49
CA ARG A 8 12.43 15.44 -13.24
C ARG A 8 11.26 14.58 -12.75
N ALA A 9 11.44 13.26 -12.78
CA ALA A 9 10.41 12.31 -12.35
C ALA A 9 10.49 12.02 -10.86
N ILE A 10 11.69 12.11 -10.26
CA ILE A 10 11.94 11.99 -8.82
C ILE A 10 12.91 13.08 -8.41
N ASN A 11 12.58 13.81 -7.36
CA ASN A 11 13.39 14.88 -6.81
C ASN A 11 13.75 14.59 -5.36
N ASN A 12 14.98 14.19 -5.12
CA ASN A 12 15.59 14.05 -3.79
C ASN A 12 14.76 13.23 -2.78
N LEU A 13 14.22 12.07 -3.21
CA LEU A 13 13.54 11.15 -2.29
C LEU A 13 14.56 10.56 -1.33
N THR A 14 14.27 10.64 -0.02
CA THR A 14 15.06 10.03 1.04
C THR A 14 14.12 9.31 2.00
N PHE A 15 14.26 7.99 2.12
CA PHE A 15 13.47 7.15 3.02
C PHE A 15 14.22 5.87 3.36
N GLN A 16 13.75 5.18 4.39
CA GLN A 16 14.26 3.88 4.81
C GLN A 16 13.08 2.93 5.06
N ILE A 17 13.29 1.64 4.82
CA ILE A 17 12.32 0.57 5.06
C ILE A 17 13.00 -0.49 5.90
N ALA A 18 12.38 -0.89 7.00
CA ALA A 18 12.88 -1.93 7.87
C ALA A 18 12.60 -3.33 7.30
N GLN A 19 13.42 -4.31 7.70
CA GLN A 19 13.17 -5.72 7.36
C GLN A 19 11.84 -6.19 7.96
N GLY A 20 11.04 -6.90 7.17
CA GLY A 20 9.72 -7.39 7.58
C GLY A 20 8.61 -6.33 7.57
N GLU A 21 8.93 -5.09 7.15
CA GLU A 21 7.95 -4.01 7.06
C GLU A 21 7.14 -4.08 5.75
N VAL A 22 5.86 -3.75 5.82
CA VAL A 22 4.99 -3.54 4.64
C VAL A 22 4.77 -2.06 4.47
N VAL A 23 5.36 -1.50 3.43
CA VAL A 23 5.31 -0.05 3.13
C VAL A 23 4.56 0.21 1.84
N GLY A 24 3.60 1.13 1.91
CA GLY A 24 2.84 1.61 0.77
C GLY A 24 3.40 2.92 0.20
N PHE A 25 3.58 2.97 -1.11
CA PHE A 25 3.82 4.20 -1.86
C PHE A 25 2.51 4.70 -2.45
N LEU A 26 1.97 5.78 -1.88
CA LEU A 26 0.70 6.39 -2.30
C LEU A 26 0.95 7.66 -3.09
N GLY A 27 0.24 7.85 -4.18
CA GLY A 27 0.29 9.10 -4.93
C GLY A 27 -0.44 9.03 -6.27
N PRO A 28 -0.75 10.16 -6.88
CA PRO A 28 -1.42 10.20 -8.17
C PRO A 28 -0.55 9.60 -9.29
N ASN A 29 -1.16 9.37 -10.46
CA ASN A 29 -0.43 8.93 -11.64
C ASN A 29 0.60 10.00 -12.03
N GLY A 30 1.82 9.55 -12.37
CA GLY A 30 2.94 10.44 -12.68
C GLY A 30 3.69 11.03 -11.47
N ALA A 31 3.30 10.70 -10.23
CA ALA A 31 3.98 11.19 -9.03
C ALA A 31 5.40 10.64 -8.81
N GLY A 32 5.83 9.62 -9.57
CA GLY A 32 7.16 9.02 -9.45
C GLY A 32 7.19 7.63 -8.82
N LYS A 33 6.05 7.03 -8.48
CA LYS A 33 5.94 5.71 -7.83
C LYS A 33 6.67 4.61 -8.64
N SER A 34 6.24 4.35 -9.87
CA SER A 34 6.84 3.30 -10.73
C SER A 34 8.30 3.60 -11.06
N THR A 35 8.68 4.87 -11.19
CA THR A 35 10.10 5.24 -11.37
C THR A 35 10.93 4.85 -10.13
N THR A 36 10.39 5.05 -8.93
CA THR A 36 11.04 4.62 -7.68
C THR A 36 11.14 3.10 -7.61
N MET A 37 10.05 2.37 -7.93
CA MET A 37 10.05 0.90 -7.97
C MET A 37 11.09 0.37 -8.98
N ASN A 38 11.20 0.99 -10.16
CA ASN A 38 12.17 0.61 -11.18
C ASN A 38 13.64 0.84 -10.75
N ILE A 39 13.91 1.87 -9.94
CA ILE A 39 15.25 2.08 -9.37
C ILE A 39 15.55 1.02 -8.31
N LEU A 40 14.61 0.76 -7.40
CA LEU A 40 14.77 -0.25 -6.35
C LEU A 40 14.91 -1.66 -6.94
N SER A 41 14.21 -1.96 -8.04
CA SER A 41 14.31 -3.27 -8.73
C SER A 41 15.52 -3.38 -9.68
N CYS A 42 16.43 -2.41 -9.66
CA CYS A 42 17.62 -2.38 -10.53
C CYS A 42 17.33 -2.37 -12.03
N ILE A 43 16.15 -1.89 -12.45
CA ILE A 43 15.79 -1.74 -13.88
C ILE A 43 16.34 -0.43 -14.43
N LEU A 44 16.30 0.63 -13.61
CA LEU A 44 16.78 1.95 -13.98
C LEU A 44 17.81 2.46 -12.97
N PRO A 45 18.91 3.07 -13.41
CA PRO A 45 19.81 3.79 -12.51
C PRO A 45 19.19 5.11 -12.08
N ALA A 46 19.50 5.56 -10.86
CA ALA A 46 19.26 6.93 -10.43
C ALA A 46 20.10 7.91 -11.25
N SER A 47 19.66 9.16 -11.43
CA SER A 47 20.45 10.21 -12.05
C SER A 47 21.42 10.86 -11.06
N SER A 48 21.06 10.88 -9.76
CA SER A 48 21.93 11.29 -8.65
C SER A 48 21.39 10.71 -7.33
N GLY A 49 22.26 10.65 -6.32
CA GLY A 49 22.00 9.97 -5.07
C GLY A 49 22.19 8.46 -5.19
N THR A 50 21.89 7.72 -4.13
CA THR A 50 22.11 6.27 -4.04
C THR A 50 20.85 5.60 -3.52
N ALA A 51 20.58 4.38 -3.99
CA ALA A 51 19.60 3.47 -3.39
C ALA A 51 20.32 2.20 -2.95
N ARG A 52 20.04 1.71 -1.75
CA ARG A 52 20.67 0.51 -1.20
C ARG A 52 19.63 -0.46 -0.69
N ILE A 53 19.88 -1.74 -0.93
CA ILE A 53 19.06 -2.85 -0.45
C ILE A 53 19.99 -3.82 0.30
N GLN A 54 19.72 -4.06 1.58
CA GLN A 54 20.57 -4.86 2.46
C GLN A 54 22.05 -4.44 2.40
N GLY A 55 22.31 -3.12 2.31
CA GLY A 55 23.67 -2.56 2.23
C GLY A 55 24.27 -2.52 0.82
N HIS A 56 23.73 -3.24 -0.16
CA HIS A 56 24.18 -3.27 -1.54
C HIS A 56 23.60 -2.10 -2.35
N ASP A 57 24.43 -1.40 -3.12
CA ASP A 57 23.98 -0.33 -4.02
C ASP A 57 23.27 -0.90 -5.25
N THR A 58 22.11 -0.34 -5.63
CA THR A 58 21.27 -0.86 -6.72
C THR A 58 21.91 -0.73 -8.10
N PHE A 59 22.90 0.13 -8.27
CA PHE A 59 23.64 0.29 -9.52
C PHE A 59 24.86 -0.64 -9.57
N GLU A 60 25.69 -0.63 -8.53
CA GLU A 60 26.96 -1.36 -8.49
C GLU A 60 26.75 -2.87 -8.28
N HIS A 61 25.75 -3.27 -7.48
CA HIS A 61 25.50 -4.65 -7.06
C HIS A 61 24.14 -5.17 -7.56
N SER A 62 23.76 -4.77 -8.78
CA SER A 62 22.42 -5.08 -9.31
C SER A 62 22.14 -6.59 -9.45
N LEU A 63 23.14 -7.41 -9.70
CA LEU A 63 22.97 -8.87 -9.82
C LEU A 63 22.69 -9.53 -8.46
N GLU A 64 23.39 -9.11 -7.43
CA GLU A 64 23.20 -9.57 -6.05
C GLU A 64 21.80 -9.20 -5.55
N ILE A 65 21.41 -7.94 -5.76
CA ILE A 65 20.09 -7.46 -5.38
C ILE A 65 18.97 -8.21 -6.09
N ARG A 66 19.11 -8.47 -7.39
CA ARG A 66 18.10 -9.23 -8.16
C ARG A 66 17.88 -10.67 -7.67
N LYS A 67 18.81 -11.24 -6.90
CA LYS A 67 18.63 -12.55 -6.27
C LYS A 67 17.74 -12.50 -5.03
N ILE A 68 17.74 -11.36 -4.32
CA ILE A 68 17.01 -11.17 -3.05
C ILE A 68 15.71 -10.39 -3.20
N ILE A 69 15.42 -9.86 -4.40
CA ILE A 69 14.18 -9.14 -4.66
C ILE A 69 13.30 -9.90 -5.66
N GLY A 70 12.00 -9.88 -5.41
CA GLY A 70 10.95 -10.17 -6.38
C GLY A 70 10.28 -8.89 -6.85
N TYR A 71 10.08 -8.74 -8.15
CA TYR A 71 9.47 -7.55 -8.71
C TYR A 71 8.27 -7.91 -9.58
N LEU A 72 7.13 -7.30 -9.27
CA LEU A 72 5.92 -7.30 -10.07
C LEU A 72 5.69 -5.88 -10.59
N PRO A 73 5.94 -5.59 -11.86
CA PRO A 73 5.57 -4.30 -12.48
C PRO A 73 4.06 -4.21 -12.68
N GLU A 74 3.54 -3.00 -12.88
CA GLU A 74 2.13 -2.70 -13.18
C GLU A 74 1.56 -3.59 -14.30
N THR A 75 2.35 -3.79 -15.35
CA THR A 75 2.03 -4.74 -16.43
C THR A 75 3.10 -5.83 -16.42
N PRO A 76 2.78 -7.04 -15.93
CA PRO A 76 3.75 -8.14 -15.91
C PRO A 76 4.20 -8.53 -17.32
N PRO A 77 5.52 -8.65 -17.59
CA PRO A 77 6.06 -9.01 -18.89
C PRO A 77 5.96 -10.54 -19.13
N LEU A 78 4.73 -11.03 -19.25
CA LEU A 78 4.45 -12.46 -19.41
C LEU A 78 4.63 -12.92 -20.85
N TYR A 79 5.15 -14.12 -21.05
CA TYR A 79 5.22 -14.77 -22.35
C TYR A 79 3.85 -15.39 -22.68
N GLN A 80 3.08 -14.68 -23.49
CA GLN A 80 1.67 -14.96 -23.75
C GLN A 80 1.43 -16.33 -24.44
N ASP A 81 2.42 -16.87 -25.11
CA ASP A 81 2.34 -18.15 -25.84
C ASP A 81 2.79 -19.36 -25.00
N MET A 82 3.31 -19.13 -23.80
CA MET A 82 3.72 -20.18 -22.86
C MET A 82 2.56 -20.62 -21.97
N SER A 83 2.59 -21.89 -21.51
CA SER A 83 1.76 -22.30 -20.38
C SER A 83 2.25 -21.65 -19.07
N VAL A 84 1.37 -21.56 -18.07
CA VAL A 84 1.76 -21.03 -16.75
C VAL A 84 2.92 -21.82 -16.17
N LEU A 85 2.84 -23.15 -16.22
CA LEU A 85 3.87 -24.05 -15.71
C LEU A 85 5.22 -23.83 -16.43
N ASP A 86 5.23 -23.83 -17.76
CA ASP A 86 6.45 -23.66 -18.54
C ASP A 86 7.08 -22.28 -18.29
N TYR A 87 6.27 -21.24 -18.22
CA TYR A 87 6.72 -19.89 -17.92
C TYR A 87 7.35 -19.79 -16.51
N LEU A 88 6.71 -20.37 -15.50
CA LEU A 88 7.26 -20.35 -14.14
C LEU A 88 8.53 -21.19 -14.01
N MET A 89 8.63 -22.32 -14.73
CA MET A 89 9.87 -23.11 -14.82
C MET A 89 10.99 -22.31 -15.47
N PHE A 90 10.70 -21.62 -16.58
CA PHE A 90 11.62 -20.70 -17.22
C PHE A 90 12.07 -19.58 -16.28
N ALA A 91 11.13 -18.92 -15.61
CA ALA A 91 11.41 -17.85 -14.65
C ALA A 91 12.31 -18.34 -13.49
N ALA A 92 12.04 -19.53 -12.95
CA ALA A 92 12.86 -20.14 -11.90
C ALA A 92 14.32 -20.32 -12.37
N HIS A 93 14.54 -20.84 -13.56
CA HIS A 93 15.88 -21.02 -14.11
C HIS A 93 16.61 -19.68 -14.34
N VAL A 94 15.92 -18.68 -14.90
CA VAL A 94 16.49 -17.32 -15.10
C VAL A 94 16.89 -16.68 -13.78
N ARG A 95 16.12 -16.96 -12.71
CA ARG A 95 16.40 -16.46 -11.34
C ARG A 95 17.44 -17.28 -10.58
N GLY A 96 18.05 -18.28 -11.22
CA GLY A 96 19.13 -19.08 -10.67
C GLY A 96 18.69 -20.21 -9.73
N VAL A 97 17.39 -20.55 -9.72
CA VAL A 97 16.92 -21.75 -9.01
C VAL A 97 17.50 -22.98 -9.67
N THR A 98 18.12 -23.87 -8.87
CA THR A 98 18.76 -25.06 -9.40
C THR A 98 17.76 -26.01 -10.08
N ALA A 99 18.20 -26.76 -11.06
CA ALA A 99 17.33 -27.71 -11.78
C ALA A 99 16.63 -28.71 -10.84
N LYS A 100 17.29 -29.10 -9.74
CA LYS A 100 16.71 -29.99 -8.72
C LYS A 100 15.64 -29.30 -7.87
N GLY A 101 15.78 -27.99 -7.65
CA GLY A 101 14.85 -27.20 -6.83
C GLY A 101 13.73 -26.53 -7.62
N SER A 102 13.85 -26.41 -8.94
CA SER A 102 12.92 -25.64 -9.76
C SER A 102 11.49 -26.20 -9.71
N LYS A 103 11.32 -27.52 -9.74
CA LYS A 103 10.00 -28.14 -9.66
C LYS A 103 9.29 -27.80 -8.34
N SER A 104 9.94 -27.99 -7.22
CA SER A 104 9.34 -27.68 -5.90
C SER A 104 9.10 -26.18 -5.70
N ALA A 105 10.00 -25.31 -6.22
CA ALA A 105 9.81 -23.88 -6.18
C ALA A 105 8.57 -23.44 -6.99
N VAL A 106 8.39 -24.00 -8.17
CA VAL A 106 7.23 -23.71 -9.02
C VAL A 106 5.94 -24.25 -8.43
N GLU A 107 5.93 -25.49 -7.93
CA GLU A 107 4.76 -26.06 -7.24
C GLU A 107 4.33 -25.19 -6.04
N ARG A 108 5.28 -24.72 -5.24
CA ARG A 108 5.04 -23.82 -4.12
C ARG A 108 4.35 -22.52 -4.54
N VAL A 109 4.81 -21.84 -5.61
CA VAL A 109 4.22 -20.57 -6.03
C VAL A 109 2.90 -20.78 -6.78
N ILE A 110 2.71 -21.88 -7.49
CA ILE A 110 1.43 -22.27 -8.10
C ILE A 110 0.36 -22.43 -7.00
N GLU A 111 0.71 -23.11 -5.90
CA GLU A 111 -0.19 -23.29 -4.76
C GLU A 111 -0.49 -21.96 -4.07
N LYS A 112 0.55 -21.19 -3.69
CA LYS A 112 0.38 -19.88 -3.03
C LYS A 112 -0.45 -18.89 -3.84
N CYS A 113 -0.25 -18.84 -5.16
CA CYS A 113 -0.98 -17.93 -6.05
C CYS A 113 -2.31 -18.50 -6.58
N SER A 114 -2.74 -19.69 -6.12
CA SER A 114 -3.98 -20.35 -6.54
C SER A 114 -4.07 -20.50 -8.07
N LEU A 115 -3.00 -21.04 -8.68
CA LEU A 115 -2.86 -21.22 -10.13
C LEU A 115 -3.03 -22.68 -10.57
N LYS A 116 -3.28 -23.62 -9.65
CA LYS A 116 -3.31 -25.05 -9.92
C LYS A 116 -4.31 -25.48 -11.01
N ASP A 117 -5.47 -24.82 -11.05
CA ASP A 117 -6.52 -25.13 -12.03
C ASP A 117 -6.22 -24.61 -13.45
N VAL A 118 -5.18 -23.77 -13.58
CA VAL A 118 -4.81 -23.10 -14.83
C VAL A 118 -3.33 -23.28 -15.21
N ASP A 119 -2.57 -24.07 -14.47
CA ASP A 119 -1.12 -24.23 -14.65
C ASP A 119 -0.70 -24.73 -16.06
N HIS A 120 -1.57 -25.53 -16.69
CA HIS A 120 -1.40 -26.05 -18.05
C HIS A 120 -1.95 -25.11 -19.14
N ARG A 121 -2.66 -24.02 -18.78
CA ARG A 121 -3.25 -23.10 -19.74
C ARG A 121 -2.21 -22.12 -20.28
N ILE A 122 -2.42 -21.71 -21.52
CA ILE A 122 -1.64 -20.64 -22.17
C ILE A 122 -1.97 -19.31 -21.52
N ILE A 123 -0.94 -18.56 -21.09
CA ILE A 123 -1.05 -17.30 -20.35
C ILE A 123 -1.92 -16.28 -21.07
N GLY A 124 -1.76 -16.16 -22.41
CA GLY A 124 -2.55 -15.22 -23.21
C GLY A 124 -4.06 -15.47 -23.25
N ARG A 125 -4.50 -16.66 -22.78
CA ARG A 125 -5.92 -17.03 -22.69
C ARG A 125 -6.51 -16.86 -21.28
N LEU A 126 -5.71 -16.39 -20.33
CA LEU A 126 -6.13 -16.16 -18.95
C LEU A 126 -6.76 -14.78 -18.79
N SER A 127 -7.66 -14.65 -17.80
CA SER A 127 -8.14 -13.34 -17.38
C SER A 127 -6.98 -12.49 -16.83
N LYS A 128 -7.16 -11.17 -16.79
CA LYS A 128 -6.16 -10.25 -16.26
C LYS A 128 -5.78 -10.58 -14.82
N GLY A 129 -6.74 -11.00 -13.98
CA GLY A 129 -6.48 -11.43 -12.61
C GLY A 129 -5.58 -12.66 -12.51
N TYR A 130 -5.80 -13.65 -13.35
CA TYR A 130 -4.89 -14.80 -13.43
C TYR A 130 -3.51 -14.41 -13.96
N GLN A 131 -3.41 -13.54 -14.95
CA GLN A 131 -2.12 -13.02 -15.43
C GLN A 131 -1.38 -12.27 -14.34
N GLN A 132 -2.07 -11.48 -13.52
CA GLN A 132 -1.48 -10.80 -12.36
C GLN A 132 -0.96 -11.78 -11.31
N ARG A 133 -1.71 -12.87 -11.03
CA ARG A 133 -1.24 -13.96 -10.16
C ARG A 133 -0.01 -14.69 -10.70
N VAL A 134 0.04 -14.90 -12.03
CA VAL A 134 1.24 -15.48 -12.69
C VAL A 134 2.44 -14.53 -12.54
N GLY A 135 2.23 -13.22 -12.71
CA GLY A 135 3.27 -12.21 -12.48
C GLY A 135 3.77 -12.21 -11.04
N LEU A 136 2.87 -12.34 -10.06
CA LEU A 136 3.25 -12.44 -8.64
C LEU A 136 4.00 -13.76 -8.35
N ALA A 137 3.52 -14.89 -8.89
CA ALA A 137 4.20 -16.18 -8.78
C ALA A 137 5.63 -16.13 -9.35
N GLN A 138 5.81 -15.49 -10.51
CA GLN A 138 7.12 -15.23 -11.12
C GLN A 138 8.02 -14.38 -10.22
N ALA A 139 7.48 -13.35 -9.57
CA ALA A 139 8.25 -12.52 -8.65
C ALA A 139 8.73 -13.31 -7.42
N MET A 140 8.02 -14.37 -7.01
CA MET A 140 8.26 -15.15 -5.80
C MET A 140 8.99 -16.48 -6.03
N VAL A 141 9.17 -16.91 -7.27
CA VAL A 141 9.62 -18.30 -7.58
C VAL A 141 10.98 -18.65 -6.99
N HIS A 142 11.87 -17.66 -6.83
CA HIS A 142 13.22 -17.82 -6.28
C HIS A 142 13.31 -17.53 -4.78
N ASP A 143 12.17 -17.37 -4.08
CA ASP A 143 12.04 -17.13 -2.64
C ASP A 143 12.78 -15.87 -2.16
N PRO A 144 12.45 -14.69 -2.68
CA PRO A 144 13.15 -13.45 -2.38
C PRO A 144 12.84 -12.95 -0.97
N ASP A 145 13.78 -12.23 -0.33
CA ASP A 145 13.56 -11.57 0.97
C ASP A 145 12.61 -10.35 0.86
N ILE A 146 12.61 -9.71 -0.30
CA ILE A 146 11.90 -8.44 -0.53
C ILE A 146 11.01 -8.55 -1.76
N LEU A 147 9.76 -8.14 -1.64
CA LEU A 147 8.82 -8.02 -2.75
C LEU A 147 8.54 -6.56 -3.07
N ILE A 148 8.73 -6.19 -4.32
CA ILE A 148 8.39 -4.87 -4.87
C ILE A 148 7.20 -5.07 -5.81
N LEU A 149 6.05 -4.47 -5.47
CA LEU A 149 4.78 -4.66 -6.17
C LEU A 149 4.28 -3.30 -6.68
N ASP A 150 4.31 -3.10 -7.99
CA ASP A 150 3.87 -1.85 -8.60
C ASP A 150 2.42 -1.98 -9.07
N GLU A 151 1.50 -1.28 -8.39
CA GLU A 151 0.05 -1.28 -8.65
C GLU A 151 -0.54 -2.70 -8.78
N PRO A 152 -0.36 -3.61 -7.79
CA PRO A 152 -0.65 -5.04 -7.94
C PRO A 152 -2.14 -5.37 -8.18
N THR A 153 -3.04 -4.44 -7.95
CA THR A 153 -4.50 -4.60 -8.07
C THR A 153 -5.10 -3.87 -9.27
N ILE A 154 -4.26 -3.20 -10.07
CA ILE A 154 -4.76 -2.37 -11.17
C ILE A 154 -5.55 -3.17 -12.22
N GLY A 155 -6.76 -2.68 -12.53
CA GLY A 155 -7.62 -3.26 -13.57
C GLY A 155 -8.16 -4.65 -13.24
N LEU A 156 -8.18 -5.02 -11.96
CA LEU A 156 -8.85 -6.20 -11.44
C LEU A 156 -10.28 -5.87 -11.01
N ASP A 157 -11.15 -6.86 -11.04
CA ASP A 157 -12.49 -6.73 -10.47
C ASP A 157 -12.44 -6.80 -8.92
N PRO A 158 -13.53 -6.38 -8.21
CA PRO A 158 -13.54 -6.32 -6.76
C PRO A 158 -13.22 -7.66 -6.04
N ILE A 159 -13.63 -8.79 -6.62
CA ILE A 159 -13.37 -10.10 -6.04
C ILE A 159 -11.88 -10.43 -6.16
N GLN A 160 -11.29 -10.21 -7.33
CA GLN A 160 -9.88 -10.43 -7.58
C GLN A 160 -8.99 -9.53 -6.70
N ILE A 161 -9.41 -8.27 -6.46
CA ILE A 161 -8.71 -7.35 -5.55
C ILE A 161 -8.64 -7.94 -4.13
N ILE A 162 -9.76 -8.49 -3.62
CA ILE A 162 -9.81 -9.11 -2.29
C ILE A 162 -8.84 -10.30 -2.23
N GLU A 163 -8.82 -11.13 -3.26
CA GLU A 163 -7.96 -12.32 -3.31
C GLU A 163 -6.46 -11.96 -3.38
N ILE A 164 -6.09 -10.97 -4.20
CA ILE A 164 -4.70 -10.48 -4.26
C ILE A 164 -4.28 -9.84 -2.94
N ARG A 165 -5.15 -9.06 -2.29
CA ARG A 165 -4.86 -8.48 -0.97
C ARG A 165 -4.61 -9.55 0.08
N LYS A 166 -5.47 -10.58 0.13
CA LYS A 166 -5.27 -11.70 1.06
C LYS A 166 -3.92 -12.38 0.83
N LEU A 167 -3.56 -12.62 -0.42
CA LEU A 167 -2.26 -13.19 -0.77
C LEU A 167 -1.10 -12.29 -0.31
N ILE A 168 -1.17 -10.97 -0.54
CA ILE A 168 -0.14 -10.03 -0.08
C ILE A 168 -0.05 -10.03 1.46
N GLN A 169 -1.17 -10.11 2.18
CA GLN A 169 -1.19 -10.21 3.65
C GLN A 169 -0.51 -11.51 4.15
N GLU A 170 -0.74 -12.63 3.49
CA GLU A 170 -0.08 -13.90 3.82
C GLU A 170 1.44 -13.81 3.58
N LEU A 171 1.86 -13.13 2.52
CA LEU A 171 3.28 -12.91 2.20
C LEU A 171 3.96 -11.95 3.17
N ALA A 172 3.24 -11.00 3.74
CA ALA A 172 3.74 -10.04 4.72
C ALA A 172 4.31 -10.71 5.99
N ALA A 173 3.89 -11.93 6.31
CA ALA A 173 4.40 -12.68 7.44
C ALA A 173 5.87 -13.11 7.30
N SER A 174 6.40 -13.17 6.07
CA SER A 174 7.74 -13.69 5.79
C SER A 174 8.61 -12.81 4.88
N HIS A 175 8.05 -11.74 4.33
CA HIS A 175 8.75 -10.88 3.37
C HIS A 175 8.68 -9.41 3.79
N THR A 176 9.69 -8.63 3.41
CA THR A 176 9.57 -7.17 3.36
C THR A 176 8.82 -6.81 2.09
N ILE A 177 7.77 -5.99 2.18
CA ILE A 177 6.94 -5.67 1.01
C ILE A 177 6.91 -4.17 0.78
N ILE A 178 7.21 -3.77 -0.45
CA ILE A 178 7.04 -2.41 -0.94
C ILE A 178 5.97 -2.46 -2.01
N LEU A 179 4.86 -1.79 -1.81
CA LEU A 179 3.80 -1.76 -2.81
C LEU A 179 3.38 -0.33 -3.17
N SER A 180 3.12 -0.09 -4.44
CA SER A 180 2.56 1.18 -4.90
C SER A 180 1.06 1.07 -5.13
N SER A 181 0.33 2.15 -4.85
CA SER A 181 -1.06 2.33 -5.27
C SER A 181 -1.40 3.82 -5.35
N HIS A 182 -2.42 4.14 -6.12
CA HIS A 182 -3.05 5.46 -6.12
C HIS A 182 -4.36 5.47 -5.31
N ILE A 183 -4.71 4.35 -4.68
CA ILE A 183 -5.97 4.13 -3.95
C ILE A 183 -5.67 3.98 -2.46
N LEU A 184 -6.01 4.99 -1.65
CA LEU A 184 -5.76 4.99 -0.21
C LEU A 184 -6.36 3.78 0.53
N PRO A 185 -7.61 3.35 0.31
CA PRO A 185 -8.19 2.16 0.95
C PRO A 185 -7.41 0.86 0.71
N GLU A 186 -6.66 0.74 -0.39
CA GLU A 186 -5.83 -0.44 -0.63
C GLU A 186 -4.59 -0.45 0.26
N ILE A 187 -3.93 0.70 0.35
CA ILE A 187 -2.75 0.89 1.20
C ILE A 187 -3.11 0.71 2.67
N THR A 188 -4.24 1.26 3.12
CA THR A 188 -4.65 1.22 4.54
C THR A 188 -4.95 -0.19 5.05
N GLN A 189 -5.29 -1.12 4.18
CA GLN A 189 -5.59 -2.51 4.55
C GLN A 189 -4.36 -3.42 4.57
N LEU A 190 -3.28 -3.03 3.90
CA LEU A 190 -2.10 -3.86 3.69
C LEU A 190 -0.86 -3.36 4.41
N CYS A 191 -0.69 -2.03 4.51
CA CYS A 191 0.57 -1.43 4.93
C CYS A 191 0.55 -1.00 6.38
N GLN A 192 1.71 -1.04 7.02
CA GLN A 192 1.93 -0.50 8.36
C GLN A 192 2.26 0.98 8.31
N ARG A 193 2.95 1.40 7.24
CA ARG A 193 3.40 2.76 6.99
C ARG A 193 3.20 3.14 5.53
N VAL A 194 2.97 4.41 5.30
CA VAL A 194 2.72 4.97 3.97
C VAL A 194 3.70 6.10 3.69
N ILE A 195 4.26 6.10 2.50
CA ILE A 195 5.04 7.18 1.92
C ILE A 195 4.17 7.82 0.83
N ILE A 196 3.74 9.05 1.07
CA ILE A 196 2.95 9.81 0.10
C ILE A 196 3.91 10.56 -0.81
N ILE A 197 3.79 10.30 -2.12
CA ILE A 197 4.60 10.97 -3.15
C ILE A 197 3.69 11.85 -4.00
N ASN A 198 4.14 13.08 -4.22
CA ASN A 198 3.53 14.03 -5.16
C ASN A 198 4.63 14.74 -5.94
N GLU A 199 4.45 14.88 -7.26
CA GLU A 199 5.38 15.60 -8.17
C GLU A 199 6.87 15.21 -8.00
N GLY A 200 7.11 13.93 -7.71
CA GLY A 200 8.45 13.38 -7.53
C GLY A 200 9.08 13.63 -6.17
N GLU A 201 8.36 14.19 -5.21
CA GLU A 201 8.83 14.47 -3.86
C GLU A 201 7.99 13.72 -2.81
N ILE A 202 8.60 13.47 -1.63
CA ILE A 202 7.85 12.92 -0.50
C ILE A 202 7.06 14.05 0.16
N ALA A 203 5.73 13.96 0.08
CA ALA A 203 4.83 14.89 0.73
C ALA A 203 4.62 14.56 2.22
N ALA A 204 4.57 13.28 2.57
CA ALA A 204 4.46 12.80 3.95
C ALA A 204 4.96 11.36 4.07
N VAL A 205 5.46 11.02 5.26
CA VAL A 205 5.78 9.65 5.68
C VAL A 205 5.20 9.45 7.07
N ASP A 206 4.23 8.56 7.20
CA ASP A 206 3.62 8.31 8.52
C ASP A 206 3.01 6.91 8.60
N SER A 207 2.70 6.48 9.81
CA SER A 207 1.77 5.39 10.06
C SER A 207 0.37 5.76 9.55
N LEU A 208 -0.47 4.79 9.29
CA LEU A 208 -1.85 5.04 8.88
C LEU A 208 -2.64 5.85 9.92
N HIS A 209 -2.35 5.63 11.21
CA HIS A 209 -2.95 6.40 12.30
C HIS A 209 -2.47 7.85 12.29
N GLY A 210 -1.17 8.10 12.10
CA GLY A 210 -0.60 9.44 12.02
C GLY A 210 -1.13 10.23 10.83
N LEU A 211 -1.24 9.59 9.64
CA LEU A 211 -1.82 10.24 8.45
C LEU A 211 -3.29 10.61 8.64
N THR A 212 -4.06 9.72 9.25
CA THR A 212 -5.49 10.02 9.54
C THR A 212 -5.62 11.15 10.54
N ALA A 213 -4.73 11.20 11.52
CA ALA A 213 -4.68 12.31 12.49
C ALA A 213 -4.18 13.63 11.85
N SER A 214 -3.16 13.55 10.99
CA SER A 214 -2.59 14.74 10.31
C SER A 214 -3.49 15.32 9.21
N LEU A 215 -4.27 14.48 8.53
CA LEU A 215 -5.27 14.90 7.53
C LEU A 215 -6.53 15.45 8.18
N ARG A 216 -6.85 15.01 9.39
CA ARG A 216 -7.88 15.62 10.22
C ARG A 216 -7.23 16.78 10.96
N LYS A 217 -7.33 18.00 10.43
CA LYS A 217 -7.06 19.23 11.21
C LYS A 217 -7.99 19.35 12.42
N SER A 218 -8.96 18.46 12.52
CA SER A 218 -10.01 18.41 13.52
C SER A 218 -10.37 16.96 13.87
N GLU A 219 -10.76 16.73 15.10
CA GLU A 219 -11.38 15.50 15.59
C GLU A 219 -12.89 15.62 15.49
N ARG A 220 -13.59 14.53 15.15
CA ARG A 220 -15.06 14.50 15.12
C ARG A 220 -15.57 13.60 16.22
N LEU A 221 -16.34 14.17 17.12
CA LEU A 221 -17.01 13.46 18.19
C LEU A 221 -18.51 13.40 17.91
N SER A 222 -19.10 12.22 18.06
CA SER A 222 -20.56 12.07 18.00
C SER A 222 -21.14 12.16 19.40
N LEU A 223 -22.01 13.12 19.64
CA LEU A 223 -22.74 13.29 20.89
C LEU A 223 -24.21 12.97 20.66
N THR A 224 -24.73 11.98 21.40
CA THR A 224 -26.18 11.68 21.39
C THR A 224 -26.76 12.00 22.75
N VAL A 225 -27.85 12.76 22.76
CA VAL A 225 -28.52 13.21 23.99
C VAL A 225 -30.00 12.84 23.98
N ARG A 226 -30.59 12.58 25.15
CA ARG A 226 -32.01 12.20 25.26
C ARG A 226 -32.97 13.43 25.21
N LYS A 227 -32.47 14.58 25.65
CA LYS A 227 -33.27 15.80 25.72
C LYS A 227 -32.44 17.00 25.26
N GLY A 228 -33.00 17.86 24.45
CA GLY A 228 -32.36 19.12 24.06
C GLY A 228 -32.36 19.28 22.54
N GLY A 229 -33.05 20.25 22.04
CA GLY A 229 -33.11 20.61 20.63
C GLY A 229 -31.97 21.55 20.23
N GLU A 230 -32.31 22.66 19.54
CA GLU A 230 -31.36 23.67 19.03
C GLU A 230 -30.42 24.26 20.09
N GLU A 231 -30.90 24.37 21.36
CA GLU A 231 -30.07 24.87 22.47
C GLU A 231 -28.81 24.08 22.74
N VAL A 232 -28.81 22.76 22.51
CA VAL A 232 -27.60 21.91 22.65
C VAL A 232 -26.57 22.34 21.63
N GLY A 233 -26.98 22.50 20.38
CA GLY A 233 -26.09 22.92 19.30
C GLY A 233 -25.46 24.30 19.55
N GLU A 234 -26.20 25.25 20.09
CA GLU A 234 -25.68 26.58 20.41
C GLU A 234 -24.67 26.56 21.56
N LYS A 235 -24.95 25.79 22.62
CA LYS A 235 -24.00 25.59 23.73
C LYS A 235 -22.75 24.88 23.31
N LEU A 236 -22.84 23.87 22.46
CA LEU A 236 -21.67 23.17 21.90
C LEU A 236 -20.80 24.11 21.04
N LYS A 237 -21.41 24.99 20.24
CA LYS A 237 -20.69 26.01 19.46
C LYS A 237 -19.98 27.06 20.32
N SER A 238 -20.41 27.27 21.56
CA SER A 238 -19.79 28.24 22.46
C SER A 238 -18.48 27.75 23.10
N LEU A 239 -18.14 26.46 22.98
CA LEU A 239 -16.90 25.89 23.49
C LEU A 239 -15.73 26.33 22.61
N LYS A 240 -14.66 26.86 23.21
CA LYS A 240 -13.49 27.41 22.51
C LYS A 240 -12.78 26.41 21.56
N GLN A 241 -12.89 25.13 21.87
CA GLN A 241 -12.18 24.06 21.14
C GLN A 241 -13.03 23.46 20.02
N VAL A 242 -14.31 23.89 19.89
CA VAL A 242 -15.23 23.41 18.86
C VAL A 242 -15.12 24.28 17.63
N LEU A 243 -14.77 23.64 16.50
CA LEU A 243 -14.66 24.29 15.20
C LEU A 243 -15.99 24.35 14.46
N ALA A 244 -16.77 23.26 14.54
CA ALA A 244 -18.10 23.18 13.93
C ALA A 244 -19.00 22.19 14.68
N VAL A 245 -20.31 22.43 14.64
CA VAL A 245 -21.34 21.49 15.12
C VAL A 245 -22.31 21.24 13.98
N LEU A 246 -22.39 20.01 13.53
CA LEU A 246 -23.29 19.54 12.48
C LEU A 246 -24.45 18.77 13.14
N PRO A 247 -25.72 19.11 12.85
CA PRO A 247 -26.86 18.31 13.32
C PRO A 247 -26.84 16.94 12.60
N GLY A 248 -27.06 15.89 13.38
CA GLY A 248 -27.29 14.54 12.88
C GLY A 248 -28.76 14.16 12.86
N GLU A 249 -29.07 12.87 12.97
CA GLU A 249 -30.42 12.36 13.20
C GLU A 249 -30.91 12.79 14.59
N GLU A 250 -32.21 12.59 14.91
CA GLU A 250 -32.85 13.10 16.16
C GLU A 250 -31.92 13.06 17.39
N ASN A 251 -31.62 14.28 17.92
CA ASN A 251 -30.74 14.49 19.08
C ASN A 251 -29.29 14.01 18.97
N GLN A 252 -28.80 13.78 17.76
CA GLN A 252 -27.38 13.54 17.47
C GLN A 252 -26.70 14.83 16.99
N PHE A 253 -25.49 15.06 17.52
CA PHE A 253 -24.65 16.20 17.12
C PHE A 253 -23.26 15.68 16.77
N MET A 254 -22.77 16.02 15.58
CA MET A 254 -21.40 15.80 15.20
C MET A 254 -20.58 17.04 15.54
N VAL A 255 -19.74 16.94 16.53
CA VAL A 255 -18.90 18.05 17.01
C VAL A 255 -17.50 17.89 16.40
N GLU A 256 -17.08 18.87 15.64
CA GLU A 256 -15.74 18.97 15.07
C GLU A 256 -14.89 19.87 15.97
N CYS A 257 -13.77 19.37 16.49
CA CYS A 257 -12.90 20.05 17.44
C CYS A 257 -11.42 19.97 17.05
N GLU A 258 -10.61 20.82 17.67
CA GLU A 258 -9.15 20.78 17.50
C GLU A 258 -8.58 19.45 18.02
N LEU A 259 -7.48 18.99 17.40
CA LEU A 259 -6.80 17.75 17.79
C LEU A 259 -6.22 17.83 19.21
N ASN A 260 -6.19 16.67 19.88
CA ASN A 260 -5.62 16.52 21.24
C ASN A 260 -6.27 17.39 22.31
N THR A 261 -7.53 17.74 22.14
CA THR A 261 -8.34 18.38 23.18
C THR A 261 -9.09 17.28 23.94
N ASN A 262 -9.04 17.28 25.28
CA ASN A 262 -9.88 16.40 26.10
C ASN A 262 -11.35 16.84 26.08
N LEU A 263 -11.86 17.17 24.88
CA LEU A 263 -13.22 17.70 24.72
C LEU A 263 -14.28 16.68 25.13
N GLN A 264 -13.96 15.38 25.10
CA GLN A 264 -14.86 14.31 25.55
C GLN A 264 -15.30 14.50 27.00
N ASP A 265 -14.36 14.82 27.89
CA ASP A 265 -14.64 15.05 29.32
C ASP A 265 -15.47 16.33 29.51
N GLU A 266 -15.17 17.37 28.74
CA GLU A 266 -15.89 18.63 28.78
C GLU A 266 -17.32 18.51 28.24
N LEU A 267 -17.52 17.75 27.15
CA LEU A 267 -18.84 17.42 26.62
C LEU A 267 -19.68 16.59 27.61
N ALA A 268 -19.05 15.59 28.24
CA ALA A 268 -19.72 14.77 29.25
C ALA A 268 -20.17 15.61 30.45
N ARG A 269 -19.29 16.50 30.93
CA ARG A 269 -19.60 17.44 32.03
C ARG A 269 -20.72 18.40 31.66
N LEU A 270 -20.66 19.00 30.46
CA LEU A 270 -21.68 19.92 29.97
C LEU A 270 -23.04 19.23 29.85
N ALA A 271 -23.05 17.97 29.38
CA ALA A 271 -24.30 17.18 29.27
C ALA A 271 -24.92 16.86 30.64
N LEU A 272 -24.08 16.61 31.66
CA LEU A 272 -24.53 16.39 33.04
C LEU A 272 -25.07 17.69 33.68
N GLU A 273 -24.34 18.79 33.56
CA GLU A 273 -24.73 20.09 34.11
C GLU A 273 -26.08 20.60 33.53
N ASN A 274 -26.34 20.32 32.27
CA ASN A 274 -27.56 20.72 31.58
C ASN A 274 -28.65 19.64 31.55
N GLN A 275 -28.44 18.48 32.20
CA GLN A 275 -29.39 17.38 32.28
C GLN A 275 -29.85 16.84 30.89
N TRP A 276 -29.00 16.89 29.88
CA TRP A 276 -29.33 16.42 28.52
C TRP A 276 -29.52 14.91 28.45
N GLY A 277 -28.91 14.14 29.37
CA GLY A 277 -28.92 12.67 29.36
C GLY A 277 -28.14 12.11 28.20
N LEU A 278 -26.87 11.74 28.44
CA LEU A 278 -26.03 11.06 27.46
C LEU A 278 -26.57 9.66 27.14
N VAL A 279 -26.48 9.25 25.88
CA VAL A 279 -26.86 7.90 25.38
C VAL A 279 -25.66 7.22 24.75
#